data_12e3d827ee8b075ce5b5b26d92a94829
#
_entry.id   12e3d827ee8b075ce5b5b26d92a94829
#
_cell.length_a   1.000
_cell.length_b   1.000
_cell.length_c   1.000
_cell.angle_alpha   90.00
_cell.angle_beta   90.00
_cell.angle_gamma   90.00
#
_symmetry.space_group_name_H-M   'P 1'
#
loop_
_entity.id
_entity.type
_entity.pdbx_description
1 polymer ?
#
loop_
_entity_poly.entity_id
_entity_poly.type
_entity_poly.pdbx_seq_one_letter_code
_entity_poly.pdbx_strand_id
1 'polypeptide(L)'
;MTRSGQSVWQNGIEQNVFFLAACLAEISCVEKVFLIDCGDQGRLPDDANPFDDRFPIVPMSEAPDDLDLVIEMAGGLNVEWLRRLRARGGKAVLHVCGQPYAALVEPTTFDQPGFFSDPTRCDEVWVLPKDRSFIPMLRAIHRCPVHEVPYLWASTFLDYTVEWAAQNGLTFGYRPGDLALGARIAAFEPNISVLKTGIVPLLIAEAAERCDPARIAQFHLLNAQHLENHPTFATMRSTLHLAKADKLHIHDRQYFAPFAAINANLVVSHQINCPQNYLYFDTLSGGYPLVHNSEMFADVGYYYPESDIQAGVAQLHRAIEVHDLDLDFYKWR
;
A
#
# COMPACT_ATOMS: atom_id res chain seq x y z
N MET A 1 14.57 -7.53 -0.86
CA MET A 1 13.93 -6.68 0.17
C MET A 1 14.73 -5.43 0.48
N THR A 2 16.05 -5.44 0.35
CA THR A 2 16.92 -4.32 0.74
C THR A 2 17.41 -3.51 -0.46
N ARG A 3 16.50 -2.82 -1.15
CA ARG A 3 16.86 -1.88 -2.22
C ARG A 3 17.19 -0.51 -1.65
N SER A 4 18.28 0.11 -2.15
CA SER A 4 18.66 1.47 -1.76
C SER A 4 17.50 2.45 -1.96
N GLY A 5 17.19 3.23 -0.92
CA GLY A 5 16.10 4.20 -0.94
C GLY A 5 14.69 3.63 -0.73
N GLN A 6 14.55 2.34 -0.43
CA GLN A 6 13.27 1.72 -0.06
C GLN A 6 13.28 1.29 1.42
N SER A 7 12.14 1.40 2.07
CA SER A 7 11.93 0.97 3.44
C SER A 7 10.71 0.05 3.51
N VAL A 8 10.85 -1.09 4.16
CA VAL A 8 9.76 -2.06 4.41
C VAL A 8 8.58 -1.41 5.14
N TRP A 9 8.84 -0.44 5.99
CA TRP A 9 7.83 0.32 6.72
C TRP A 9 6.93 1.19 5.83
N GLN A 10 7.41 1.52 4.64
CA GLN A 10 6.74 2.40 3.69
C GLN A 10 6.20 1.66 2.47
N ASN A 11 6.53 0.39 2.30
CA ASN A 11 6.21 -0.36 1.10
C ASN A 11 5.33 -1.58 1.39
N GLY A 12 4.04 -1.48 1.10
CA GLY A 12 3.10 -2.57 1.29
C GLY A 12 3.44 -3.85 0.50
N ILE A 13 4.18 -3.76 -0.62
CA ILE A 13 4.63 -4.95 -1.35
C ILE A 13 5.64 -5.75 -0.52
N GLU A 14 6.57 -5.10 0.15
CA GLU A 14 7.54 -5.75 1.02
C GLU A 14 6.87 -6.32 2.29
N GLN A 15 5.88 -5.61 2.85
CA GLN A 15 5.10 -6.10 3.99
C GLN A 15 4.36 -7.42 3.68
N ASN A 16 3.91 -7.64 2.44
CA ASN A 16 3.32 -8.92 2.03
C ASN A 16 4.24 -10.11 2.31
N VAL A 17 5.56 -9.94 2.17
CA VAL A 17 6.55 -11.01 2.41
C VAL A 17 6.48 -11.46 3.86
N PHE A 18 6.45 -10.52 4.80
CA PHE A 18 6.38 -10.83 6.23
C PHE A 18 5.02 -11.42 6.64
N PHE A 19 3.92 -10.89 6.12
CA PHE A 19 2.59 -11.45 6.40
C PHE A 19 2.46 -12.88 5.90
N LEU A 20 2.98 -13.17 4.70
CA LEU A 20 2.98 -14.53 4.17
C LEU A 20 3.90 -15.45 4.98
N ALA A 21 5.09 -14.99 5.36
CA ALA A 21 6.02 -15.75 6.20
C ALA A 21 5.39 -16.11 7.54
N ALA A 22 4.72 -15.14 8.20
CA ALA A 22 4.00 -15.38 9.44
C ALA A 22 2.86 -16.39 9.27
N CYS A 23 2.08 -16.29 8.19
CA CYS A 23 1.01 -17.23 7.88
C CYS A 23 1.55 -18.65 7.64
N LEU A 24 2.62 -18.78 6.85
CA LEU A 24 3.24 -20.08 6.55
C LEU A 24 3.82 -20.76 7.79
N ALA A 25 4.41 -19.99 8.71
CA ALA A 25 4.99 -20.52 9.94
C ALA A 25 3.94 -21.10 10.92
N GLU A 26 2.64 -20.79 10.75
CA GLU A 26 1.55 -21.39 11.53
C GLU A 26 1.06 -22.73 10.94
N ILE A 27 1.54 -23.12 9.75
CA ILE A 27 1.11 -24.35 9.08
C ILE A 27 1.92 -25.52 9.64
N SER A 28 1.25 -26.54 10.16
CA SER A 28 1.87 -27.66 10.89
C SER A 28 2.88 -28.49 10.08
N CYS A 29 2.81 -28.48 8.75
CA CYS A 29 3.76 -29.18 7.88
C CYS A 29 4.93 -28.29 7.41
N VAL A 30 4.97 -27.02 7.79
CA VAL A 30 6.08 -26.11 7.50
C VAL A 30 7.04 -26.14 8.68
N GLU A 31 8.24 -26.67 8.46
CA GLU A 31 9.25 -26.78 9.51
C GLU A 31 9.98 -25.46 9.72
N LYS A 32 10.32 -24.76 8.64
CA LYS A 32 11.10 -23.52 8.71
C LYS A 32 10.81 -22.58 7.55
N VAL A 33 10.78 -21.28 7.85
CA VAL A 33 10.64 -20.22 6.86
C VAL A 33 11.89 -19.34 6.89
N PHE A 34 12.45 -19.08 5.71
CA PHE A 34 13.56 -18.15 5.51
C PHE A 34 13.13 -17.01 4.60
N LEU A 35 13.68 -15.83 4.80
CA LEU A 35 13.54 -14.70 3.89
C LEU A 35 14.83 -14.57 3.06
N ILE A 36 14.71 -14.70 1.73
CA ILE A 36 15.85 -14.56 0.83
C ILE A 36 15.95 -13.10 0.41
N ASP A 37 17.09 -12.47 0.73
CA ASP A 37 17.37 -11.11 0.31
C ASP A 37 17.91 -11.07 -1.12
N CYS A 38 17.22 -10.31 -1.98
CA CYS A 38 17.58 -10.04 -3.38
C CYS A 38 17.85 -8.55 -3.62
N GLY A 39 18.04 -7.77 -2.54
CA GLY A 39 18.35 -6.35 -2.61
C GLY A 39 19.83 -6.06 -2.91
N ASP A 40 20.15 -4.79 -2.88
CA ASP A 40 21.50 -4.27 -3.17
C ASP A 40 22.27 -3.82 -1.91
N GLN A 41 21.65 -3.90 -0.71
CA GLN A 41 22.23 -3.41 0.54
C GLN A 41 22.93 -4.52 1.38
N GLY A 42 22.75 -5.79 1.03
CA GLY A 42 23.38 -6.92 1.68
C GLY A 42 22.84 -7.27 3.08
N ARG A 43 22.06 -6.41 3.71
CA ARG A 43 21.33 -6.67 4.95
C ARG A 43 20.16 -5.71 5.11
N LEU A 44 19.14 -6.13 5.87
CA LEU A 44 18.11 -5.20 6.34
C LEU A 44 18.72 -4.22 7.36
N PRO A 45 18.23 -2.97 7.40
CA PRO A 45 18.47 -2.12 8.55
C PRO A 45 18.02 -2.80 9.85
N ASP A 46 18.73 -2.58 10.96
CA ASP A 46 18.46 -3.26 12.23
C ASP A 46 17.02 -3.03 12.77
N ASP A 47 16.37 -1.97 12.32
CA ASP A 47 14.97 -1.60 12.65
C ASP A 47 13.92 -2.13 11.67
N ALA A 48 14.31 -2.86 10.63
CA ALA A 48 13.41 -3.24 9.53
C ALA A 48 12.70 -4.58 9.72
N ASN A 49 12.99 -5.34 10.76
CA ASN A 49 12.37 -6.62 11.03
C ASN A 49 11.41 -6.55 12.24
N PRO A 50 10.09 -6.35 12.03
CA PRO A 50 9.12 -6.31 13.13
C PRO A 50 8.87 -7.67 13.78
N PHE A 51 9.43 -8.75 13.24
CA PHE A 51 9.28 -10.12 13.74
C PHE A 51 10.55 -10.63 14.46
N ASP A 52 11.48 -9.73 14.79
CA ASP A 52 12.79 -10.07 15.36
C ASP A 52 13.51 -11.18 14.57
N ASP A 53 14.11 -12.15 15.24
CA ASP A 53 14.81 -13.28 14.61
C ASP A 53 13.90 -14.44 14.18
N ARG A 54 12.58 -14.29 14.22
CA ARG A 54 11.62 -15.36 13.86
C ARG A 54 11.83 -15.86 12.43
N PHE A 55 12.18 -14.96 11.51
CA PHE A 55 12.44 -15.27 10.11
C PHE A 55 13.89 -14.90 9.74
N PRO A 56 14.83 -15.84 9.73
CA PRO A 56 16.20 -15.56 9.30
C PRO A 56 16.22 -15.00 7.88
N ILE A 57 16.94 -13.89 7.70
CA ILE A 57 17.14 -13.26 6.41
C ILE A 57 18.52 -13.64 5.92
N VAL A 58 18.58 -14.29 4.77
CA VAL A 58 19.82 -14.82 4.19
C VAL A 58 20.03 -14.28 2.77
N PRO A 59 21.24 -13.96 2.36
CA PRO A 59 21.53 -13.66 0.96
C PRO A 59 21.26 -14.92 0.12
N MET A 60 20.91 -14.72 -1.16
CA MET A 60 20.61 -15.83 -2.08
C MET A 60 21.77 -16.86 -2.20
N SER A 61 23.02 -16.43 -2.01
CA SER A 61 24.20 -17.30 -2.02
C SER A 61 24.28 -18.25 -0.82
N GLU A 62 23.60 -17.94 0.26
CA GLU A 62 23.56 -18.70 1.52
C GLU A 62 22.20 -19.39 1.75
N ALA A 63 21.29 -19.29 0.78
CA ALA A 63 20.01 -19.99 0.84
C ALA A 63 20.24 -21.50 0.89
N PRO A 64 19.53 -22.26 1.76
CA PRO A 64 19.67 -23.71 1.86
C PRO A 64 19.43 -24.40 0.51
N ASP A 65 20.21 -25.45 0.26
CA ASP A 65 20.10 -26.20 -1.00
C ASP A 65 18.93 -27.20 -1.04
N ASP A 66 18.31 -27.47 0.10
CA ASP A 66 17.25 -28.46 0.33
C ASP A 66 15.86 -27.81 0.54
N LEU A 67 15.66 -26.60 0.02
CA LEU A 67 14.36 -25.95 0.07
C LEU A 67 13.32 -26.71 -0.75
N ASP A 68 12.18 -27.02 -0.13
CA ASP A 68 11.03 -27.65 -0.80
C ASP A 68 10.26 -26.64 -1.67
N LEU A 69 10.18 -25.39 -1.20
CA LEU A 69 9.38 -24.33 -1.83
C LEU A 69 10.10 -22.98 -1.73
N VAL A 70 10.10 -22.27 -2.84
CA VAL A 70 10.48 -20.85 -2.89
C VAL A 70 9.33 -20.06 -3.47
N ILE A 71 8.97 -18.97 -2.77
CA ILE A 71 7.94 -18.03 -3.21
C ILE A 71 8.62 -16.70 -3.54
N GLU A 72 8.67 -16.38 -4.83
CA GLU A 72 9.19 -15.12 -5.32
C GLU A 72 8.13 -14.03 -5.16
N MET A 73 8.48 -12.98 -4.43
CA MET A 73 7.62 -11.81 -4.18
C MET A 73 8.47 -10.56 -4.44
N ALA A 74 8.06 -9.40 -4.15
CA ALA A 74 8.76 -8.11 -4.03
C ALA A 74 10.18 -7.95 -4.64
N GLY A 75 10.76 -8.98 -5.27
CA GLY A 75 12.08 -9.00 -5.90
C GLY A 75 12.23 -10.18 -6.85
N GLY A 76 13.24 -10.11 -7.73
CA GLY A 76 13.51 -11.14 -8.72
C GLY A 76 14.66 -12.06 -8.29
N LEU A 77 14.39 -13.35 -8.15
CA LEU A 77 15.42 -14.37 -7.95
C LEU A 77 16.17 -14.67 -9.25
N ASN A 78 17.42 -15.12 -9.14
CA ASN A 78 18.21 -15.51 -10.29
C ASN A 78 17.61 -16.77 -10.95
N VAL A 79 17.36 -16.71 -12.27
CA VAL A 79 16.69 -17.78 -13.03
C VAL A 79 17.47 -19.08 -13.00
N GLU A 80 18.81 -19.03 -13.07
CA GLU A 80 19.65 -20.23 -13.02
C GLU A 80 19.62 -20.88 -11.62
N TRP A 81 19.50 -20.08 -10.58
CA TRP A 81 19.31 -20.60 -9.22
C TRP A 81 17.94 -21.29 -9.08
N LEU A 82 16.87 -20.69 -9.60
CA LEU A 82 15.54 -21.30 -9.63
C LEU A 82 15.52 -22.62 -10.43
N ARG A 83 16.21 -22.68 -11.56
CA ARG A 83 16.33 -23.92 -12.34
C ARG A 83 17.05 -25.01 -11.56
N ARG A 84 18.10 -24.68 -10.82
CA ARG A 84 18.81 -25.65 -9.95
C ARG A 84 17.93 -26.14 -8.81
N LEU A 85 17.20 -25.25 -8.14
CA LEU A 85 16.22 -25.63 -7.12
C LEU A 85 15.22 -26.65 -7.67
N ARG A 86 14.59 -26.32 -8.78
CA ARG A 86 13.58 -27.19 -9.43
C ARG A 86 14.17 -28.54 -9.89
N ALA A 87 15.39 -28.55 -10.39
CA ALA A 87 16.08 -29.78 -10.80
C ALA A 87 16.36 -30.74 -9.60
N ARG A 88 16.38 -30.22 -8.38
CA ARG A 88 16.52 -31.00 -7.12
C ARG A 88 15.17 -31.42 -6.54
N GLY A 89 14.05 -31.03 -7.17
CA GLY A 89 12.69 -31.39 -6.72
C GLY A 89 11.95 -30.27 -5.99
N GLY A 90 12.61 -29.17 -5.66
CA GLY A 90 11.98 -27.99 -5.08
C GLY A 90 10.99 -27.32 -6.04
N LYS A 91 10.08 -26.54 -5.53
CA LYS A 91 9.06 -25.81 -6.28
C LYS A 91 9.30 -24.31 -6.22
N ALA A 92 8.99 -23.63 -7.33
CA ALA A 92 9.07 -22.18 -7.42
C ALA A 92 7.68 -21.60 -7.70
N VAL A 93 7.23 -20.67 -6.87
CA VAL A 93 5.98 -19.92 -7.02
C VAL A 93 6.32 -18.46 -7.26
N LEU A 94 5.64 -17.82 -8.21
CA LEU A 94 5.65 -16.38 -8.38
C LEU A 94 4.39 -15.80 -7.74
N HIS A 95 4.53 -15.06 -6.65
CA HIS A 95 3.41 -14.37 -6.01
C HIS A 95 3.34 -12.91 -6.46
N VAL A 96 2.34 -12.59 -7.27
CA VAL A 96 2.13 -11.26 -7.84
C VAL A 96 1.35 -10.40 -6.84
N CYS A 97 2.03 -9.51 -6.13
CA CYS A 97 1.42 -8.60 -5.15
C CYS A 97 0.99 -7.25 -5.77
N GLY A 98 1.72 -6.78 -6.78
CA GLY A 98 1.38 -5.59 -7.57
C GLY A 98 0.28 -5.90 -8.60
N GLN A 99 -0.24 -4.86 -9.25
CA GLN A 99 -1.20 -5.03 -10.35
C GLN A 99 -0.43 -5.47 -11.62
N PRO A 100 -0.70 -6.69 -12.16
CA PRO A 100 0.17 -7.31 -13.14
C PRO A 100 0.18 -6.63 -14.50
N TYR A 101 -0.92 -6.01 -14.92
CA TYR A 101 -1.00 -5.32 -16.20
C TYR A 101 -0.17 -4.03 -16.18
N ALA A 102 -0.32 -3.21 -15.14
CA ALA A 102 0.46 -1.98 -15.01
C ALA A 102 1.95 -2.30 -14.87
N ALA A 103 2.32 -3.31 -14.07
CA ALA A 103 3.73 -3.74 -13.93
C ALA A 103 4.38 -4.14 -15.27
N LEU A 104 3.59 -4.63 -16.23
CA LEU A 104 4.08 -4.97 -17.57
C LEU A 104 4.07 -3.78 -18.53
N VAL A 105 3.04 -2.93 -18.48
CA VAL A 105 2.77 -1.92 -19.52
C VAL A 105 3.37 -0.56 -19.19
N GLU A 106 3.33 -0.10 -17.94
CA GLU A 106 3.88 1.21 -17.57
C GLU A 106 5.37 1.36 -17.93
N PRO A 107 6.25 0.38 -17.63
CA PRO A 107 7.65 0.49 -17.98
C PRO A 107 7.88 0.71 -19.48
N THR A 108 7.15 -0.04 -20.31
CA THR A 108 7.31 0.05 -21.78
C THR A 108 6.68 1.30 -22.37
N THR A 109 5.58 1.80 -21.77
CA THR A 109 4.84 2.96 -22.27
C THR A 109 5.50 4.28 -21.86
N PHE A 110 6.09 4.32 -20.66
CA PHE A 110 6.64 5.55 -20.08
C PHE A 110 8.16 5.55 -20.01
N ASP A 111 8.82 4.62 -20.72
CA ASP A 111 10.30 4.48 -20.74
C ASP A 111 10.92 4.44 -19.33
N GLN A 112 10.32 3.61 -18.46
CA GLN A 112 10.76 3.44 -17.08
C GLN A 112 11.44 2.08 -16.89
N PRO A 113 12.30 1.93 -15.89
CA PRO A 113 12.83 0.63 -15.51
C PRO A 113 11.70 -0.34 -15.17
N GLY A 114 11.72 -1.53 -15.77
CA GLY A 114 10.74 -2.57 -15.54
C GLY A 114 11.40 -3.93 -15.39
N PHE A 115 10.63 -4.88 -14.86
CA PHE A 115 11.11 -6.24 -14.67
C PHE A 115 10.18 -7.21 -15.42
N PHE A 116 10.70 -7.79 -16.49
CA PHE A 116 10.11 -8.98 -17.11
C PHE A 116 11.17 -10.06 -17.17
N SER A 117 10.85 -11.21 -16.65
CA SER A 117 11.77 -12.32 -16.53
C SER A 117 11.34 -13.51 -17.37
N ASP A 118 12.16 -14.54 -17.38
CA ASP A 118 11.90 -15.83 -18.05
C ASP A 118 10.48 -16.35 -17.68
N PRO A 119 9.60 -16.56 -18.67
CA PRO A 119 8.23 -17.01 -18.41
C PRO A 119 8.15 -18.43 -17.83
N THR A 120 9.23 -19.21 -17.92
CA THR A 120 9.30 -20.58 -17.41
C THR A 120 9.96 -20.69 -16.03
N ARG A 121 10.14 -19.56 -15.32
CA ARG A 121 10.87 -19.50 -14.05
C ARG A 121 10.14 -20.13 -12.87
N CYS A 122 8.83 -20.27 -12.92
CA CYS A 122 7.99 -20.77 -11.83
C CYS A 122 7.15 -21.97 -12.24
N ASP A 123 6.72 -22.76 -11.26
CA ASP A 123 5.79 -23.87 -11.41
C ASP A 123 4.34 -23.42 -11.31
N GLU A 124 4.10 -22.36 -10.54
CA GLU A 124 2.79 -21.77 -10.32
C GLU A 124 2.91 -20.25 -10.16
N VAL A 125 1.80 -19.53 -10.42
CA VAL A 125 1.65 -18.11 -10.12
C VAL A 125 0.51 -17.95 -9.12
N TRP A 126 0.73 -17.14 -8.09
CA TRP A 126 -0.29 -16.74 -7.14
C TRP A 126 -0.66 -15.27 -7.35
N VAL A 127 -1.95 -14.97 -7.31
CA VAL A 127 -2.48 -13.61 -7.44
C VAL A 127 -3.41 -13.28 -6.29
N LEU A 128 -3.46 -12.01 -5.94
CA LEU A 128 -4.41 -11.50 -4.96
C LEU A 128 -5.83 -11.41 -5.54
N PRO A 129 -6.90 -11.42 -4.72
CA PRO A 129 -8.28 -11.36 -5.21
C PRO A 129 -8.58 -10.18 -6.15
N LYS A 130 -7.95 -9.04 -5.93
CA LYS A 130 -8.06 -7.85 -6.80
C LYS A 130 -7.59 -8.08 -8.24
N ASP A 131 -6.71 -9.06 -8.44
CA ASP A 131 -6.07 -9.35 -9.73
C ASP A 131 -6.65 -10.60 -10.42
N ARG A 132 -7.76 -11.14 -9.91
CA ARG A 132 -8.44 -12.33 -10.47
C ARG A 132 -8.69 -12.21 -11.98
N SER A 133 -9.06 -11.04 -12.47
CA SER A 133 -9.33 -10.78 -13.88
C SER A 133 -8.11 -10.97 -14.78
N PHE A 134 -6.89 -10.91 -14.24
CA PHE A 134 -5.63 -11.08 -14.96
C PHE A 134 -5.13 -12.54 -15.00
N ILE A 135 -5.82 -13.49 -14.36
CA ILE A 135 -5.45 -14.91 -14.39
C ILE A 135 -5.25 -15.44 -15.82
N PRO A 136 -6.14 -15.17 -16.81
CA PRO A 136 -5.92 -15.63 -18.18
C PRO A 136 -4.65 -15.04 -18.82
N MET A 137 -4.36 -13.77 -18.57
CA MET A 137 -3.15 -13.10 -19.07
C MET A 137 -1.89 -13.74 -18.47
N LEU A 138 -1.86 -13.94 -17.15
CA LEU A 138 -0.72 -14.54 -16.46
C LEU A 138 -0.50 -16.01 -16.89
N ARG A 139 -1.56 -16.79 -17.12
CA ARG A 139 -1.45 -18.14 -17.70
C ARG A 139 -0.82 -18.12 -19.09
N ALA A 140 -1.17 -17.16 -19.92
CA ALA A 140 -0.58 -17.01 -21.24
C ALA A 140 0.92 -16.64 -21.17
N ILE A 141 1.30 -15.77 -20.23
CA ILE A 141 2.68 -15.34 -20.04
C ILE A 141 3.52 -16.47 -19.44
N HIS A 142 3.13 -17.02 -18.31
CA HIS A 142 3.96 -17.94 -17.52
C HIS A 142 3.79 -19.42 -17.88
N ARG A 143 2.74 -19.76 -18.63
CA ARG A 143 2.46 -21.15 -19.13
C ARG A 143 2.38 -22.19 -18.02
N CYS A 144 1.92 -21.79 -16.85
CA CYS A 144 1.71 -22.61 -15.68
C CYS A 144 0.36 -22.31 -15.01
N PRO A 145 -0.08 -23.11 -14.02
CA PRO A 145 -1.25 -22.81 -13.22
C PRO A 145 -1.16 -21.45 -12.55
N VAL A 146 -2.29 -20.75 -12.47
CA VAL A 146 -2.42 -19.48 -11.76
C VAL A 146 -3.56 -19.60 -10.78
N HIS A 147 -3.28 -19.33 -9.51
CA HIS A 147 -4.21 -19.48 -8.39
C HIS A 147 -4.46 -18.16 -7.70
N GLU A 148 -5.69 -17.93 -7.28
CA GLU A 148 -6.02 -16.86 -6.37
C GLU A 148 -5.71 -17.29 -4.95
N VAL A 149 -5.03 -16.45 -4.20
CA VAL A 149 -4.66 -16.66 -2.79
C VAL A 149 -5.18 -15.50 -1.93
N PRO A 150 -5.42 -15.72 -0.63
CA PRO A 150 -5.92 -14.69 0.26
C PRO A 150 -5.04 -13.44 0.31
N TYR A 151 -5.67 -12.28 0.51
CA TYR A 151 -5.00 -11.05 0.89
C TYR A 151 -4.77 -11.06 2.40
N LEU A 152 -3.50 -10.99 2.80
CA LEU A 152 -3.09 -11.07 4.20
C LEU A 152 -2.75 -9.69 4.75
N TRP A 153 -3.20 -9.40 5.94
CA TRP A 153 -2.81 -8.24 6.73
C TRP A 153 -2.76 -8.60 8.22
N ALA A 154 -1.85 -7.98 8.93
CA ALA A 154 -1.79 -7.99 10.39
C ALA A 154 -1.32 -6.62 10.88
N SER A 155 -1.66 -6.26 12.10
CA SER A 155 -1.33 -4.96 12.68
C SER A 155 0.15 -4.76 12.99
N THR A 156 1.00 -5.78 12.85
CA THR A 156 2.41 -5.80 13.29
C THR A 156 3.20 -4.56 12.85
N PHE A 157 3.08 -4.16 11.58
CA PHE A 157 3.78 -2.96 11.08
C PHE A 157 3.15 -1.67 11.61
N LEU A 158 1.83 -1.64 11.75
CA LEU A 158 1.12 -0.52 12.34
C LEU A 158 1.50 -0.38 13.82
N ASP A 159 1.45 -1.47 14.59
CA ASP A 159 1.75 -1.49 16.02
C ASP A 159 3.15 -0.97 16.31
N TYR A 160 4.15 -1.39 15.51
CA TYR A 160 5.51 -0.86 15.64
C TYR A 160 5.57 0.67 15.44
N THR A 161 4.93 1.18 14.38
CA THR A 161 4.93 2.63 14.12
C THR A 161 4.11 3.41 15.16
N VAL A 162 3.08 2.80 15.74
CA VAL A 162 2.28 3.35 16.84
C VAL A 162 3.12 3.41 18.13
N GLU A 163 3.87 2.35 18.45
CA GLU A 163 4.78 2.32 19.59
C GLU A 163 5.89 3.38 19.46
N TRP A 164 6.48 3.46 18.27
CA TRP A 164 7.46 4.50 17.98
C TRP A 164 6.87 5.91 18.16
N ALA A 165 5.66 6.15 17.68
CA ALA A 165 4.94 7.42 17.85
C ALA A 165 4.72 7.72 19.34
N ALA A 166 4.27 6.71 20.12
CA ALA A 166 4.05 6.85 21.57
C ALA A 166 5.33 7.18 22.34
N GLN A 167 6.46 6.55 22.00
CA GLN A 167 7.78 6.88 22.58
C GLN A 167 8.20 8.32 22.30
N ASN A 168 7.69 8.93 21.21
CA ASN A 168 7.92 10.34 20.86
C ASN A 168 6.78 11.27 21.33
N GLY A 169 5.93 10.83 22.27
CA GLY A 169 4.87 11.62 22.87
C GLY A 169 3.65 11.85 21.96
N LEU A 170 3.51 11.08 20.89
CA LEU A 170 2.39 11.16 19.97
C LEU A 170 1.33 10.10 20.33
N THR A 171 0.06 10.41 20.12
CA THR A 171 -1.05 9.48 20.33
C THR A 171 -1.72 9.20 19.00
N PHE A 172 -1.59 7.95 18.53
CA PHE A 172 -2.29 7.47 17.34
C PHE A 172 -3.75 7.17 17.65
N GLY A 173 -4.62 7.43 16.68
CA GLY A 173 -6.05 7.17 16.73
C GLY A 173 -6.89 8.43 16.64
N TYR A 174 -8.04 8.29 16.00
CA TYR A 174 -9.01 9.37 15.85
C TYR A 174 -9.57 9.79 17.21
N ARG A 175 -9.72 11.10 17.41
CA ARG A 175 -10.27 11.69 18.63
C ARG A 175 -11.62 12.33 18.32
N PRO A 176 -12.70 11.90 19.01
CA PRO A 176 -14.01 12.53 18.86
C PRO A 176 -13.94 14.05 19.05
N GLY A 177 -14.61 14.79 18.21
CA GLY A 177 -14.60 16.25 18.20
C GLY A 177 -13.51 16.91 17.31
N ASP A 178 -12.50 16.15 16.87
CA ASP A 178 -11.42 16.73 16.05
C ASP A 178 -11.91 17.28 14.70
N LEU A 179 -12.95 16.68 14.09
CA LEU A 179 -13.52 17.16 12.84
C LEU A 179 -14.30 18.46 13.00
N ALA A 180 -14.84 18.76 14.18
CA ALA A 180 -15.52 20.01 14.47
C ALA A 180 -14.56 21.22 14.41
N LEU A 181 -13.26 21.01 14.57
CA LEU A 181 -12.21 22.02 14.44
C LEU A 181 -11.76 22.25 12.98
N GLY A 182 -12.35 21.51 12.05
CA GLY A 182 -12.01 21.48 10.64
C GLY A 182 -11.28 20.20 10.22
N ALA A 183 -11.63 19.70 9.04
CA ALA A 183 -11.02 18.49 8.50
C ALA A 183 -9.57 18.76 8.06
N ARG A 184 -8.65 18.03 8.64
CA ARG A 184 -7.25 17.90 8.19
C ARG A 184 -7.14 16.61 7.39
N ILE A 185 -7.23 16.75 6.09
CA ILE A 185 -7.34 15.62 5.16
C ILE A 185 -5.94 15.18 4.74
N ALA A 186 -5.69 13.87 4.70
CA ALA A 186 -4.48 13.32 4.14
C ALA A 186 -4.78 12.32 3.01
N ALA A 187 -4.00 12.40 1.92
CA ALA A 187 -3.98 11.44 0.83
C ALA A 187 -2.58 10.81 0.74
N PHE A 188 -2.51 9.50 1.02
CA PHE A 188 -1.25 8.74 1.11
C PHE A 188 -0.89 7.99 -0.18
N GLU A 189 -1.52 8.32 -1.29
CA GLU A 189 -1.28 7.62 -2.55
C GLU A 189 0.21 7.72 -2.97
N PRO A 190 0.80 6.63 -3.51
CA PRO A 190 2.23 6.60 -3.81
C PRO A 190 2.67 7.54 -4.94
N ASN A 191 1.76 7.96 -5.82
CA ASN A 191 2.00 8.85 -6.96
C ASN A 191 3.13 8.41 -7.92
N ILE A 192 3.37 7.09 -8.02
CA ILE A 192 4.41 6.49 -8.87
C ILE A 192 3.83 5.61 -10.00
N SER A 193 2.52 5.45 -10.04
CA SER A 193 1.75 4.66 -11.01
C SER A 193 0.42 5.34 -11.28
N VAL A 194 -0.13 5.17 -12.47
CA VAL A 194 -1.46 5.68 -12.83
C VAL A 194 -2.57 5.06 -11.99
N LEU A 195 -2.31 3.94 -11.32
CA LEU A 195 -3.30 3.20 -10.53
C LEU A 195 -3.65 3.88 -9.21
N LYS A 196 -2.70 4.57 -8.59
CA LYS A 196 -2.84 5.19 -7.27
C LYS A 196 -2.17 6.56 -7.26
N THR A 197 -2.97 7.60 -7.44
CA THR A 197 -2.51 8.99 -7.41
C THR A 197 -3.39 9.83 -6.49
N GLY A 198 -2.80 10.82 -5.86
CA GLY A 198 -3.52 11.76 -5.00
C GLY A 198 -4.32 12.83 -5.77
N ILE A 199 -4.42 12.75 -7.10
CA ILE A 199 -5.12 13.75 -7.92
C ILE A 199 -6.62 13.75 -7.64
N VAL A 200 -7.27 12.57 -7.63
CA VAL A 200 -8.72 12.50 -7.34
C VAL A 200 -9.01 12.88 -5.89
N PRO A 201 -8.29 12.39 -4.85
CA PRO A 201 -8.40 12.92 -3.50
C PRO A 201 -8.28 14.44 -3.41
N LEU A 202 -7.30 15.04 -4.08
CA LEU A 202 -7.12 16.48 -4.13
C LEU A 202 -8.31 17.20 -4.78
N LEU A 203 -8.87 16.66 -5.86
CA LEU A 203 -10.05 17.25 -6.53
C LEU A 203 -11.32 17.12 -5.70
N ILE A 204 -11.48 16.04 -4.93
CA ILE A 204 -12.59 15.89 -3.97
C ILE A 204 -12.48 16.99 -2.90
N ALA A 205 -11.31 17.15 -2.28
CA ALA A 205 -11.09 18.18 -1.28
C ALA A 205 -11.24 19.60 -1.86
N GLU A 206 -10.73 19.85 -3.06
CA GLU A 206 -10.90 21.13 -3.77
C GLU A 206 -12.38 21.45 -4.05
N ALA A 207 -13.16 20.46 -4.49
CA ALA A 207 -14.58 20.64 -4.74
C ALA A 207 -15.35 20.91 -3.43
N ALA A 208 -15.01 20.24 -2.35
CA ALA A 208 -15.57 20.48 -1.02
C ALA A 208 -15.19 21.87 -0.49
N GLU A 209 -13.94 22.30 -0.66
CA GLU A 209 -13.47 23.66 -0.29
C GLU A 209 -14.25 24.75 -1.01
N ARG A 210 -14.58 24.54 -2.29
CA ARG A 210 -15.41 25.50 -3.04
C ARG A 210 -16.85 25.56 -2.56
N CYS A 211 -17.38 24.46 -2.04
CA CYS A 211 -18.73 24.41 -1.50
C CYS A 211 -18.82 25.06 -0.10
N ASP A 212 -17.89 24.76 0.77
CA ASP A 212 -17.85 25.26 2.15
C ASP A 212 -16.38 25.35 2.66
N PRO A 213 -15.74 26.51 2.47
CA PRO A 213 -14.34 26.71 2.88
C PRO A 213 -14.08 26.56 4.39
N ALA A 214 -15.12 26.64 5.23
CA ALA A 214 -14.96 26.53 6.68
C ALA A 214 -14.75 25.08 7.15
N ARG A 215 -15.15 24.11 6.34
CA ARG A 215 -15.06 22.68 6.73
C ARG A 215 -13.68 22.08 6.60
N ILE A 216 -12.86 22.58 5.66
CA ILE A 216 -11.51 22.05 5.42
C ILE A 216 -10.48 22.99 6.02
N ALA A 217 -9.73 22.48 6.99
CA ALA A 217 -8.62 23.20 7.59
C ALA A 217 -7.34 23.04 6.75
N GLN A 218 -7.00 21.81 6.35
CA GLN A 218 -5.78 21.49 5.61
C GLN A 218 -6.00 20.27 4.71
N PHE A 219 -5.25 20.22 3.61
CA PHE A 219 -5.11 19.03 2.76
C PHE A 219 -3.62 18.68 2.59
N HIS A 220 -3.27 17.48 2.99
CA HIS A 220 -1.90 16.95 2.91
C HIS A 220 -1.81 15.92 1.77
N LEU A 221 -1.04 16.25 0.75
CA LEU A 221 -0.73 15.36 -0.37
C LEU A 221 0.63 14.71 -0.10
N LEU A 222 0.61 13.43 0.28
CA LEU A 222 1.81 12.68 0.61
C LEU A 222 2.43 12.04 -0.65
N ASN A 223 3.69 11.65 -0.54
CA ASN A 223 4.45 11.02 -1.65
C ASN A 223 4.40 11.84 -2.96
N ALA A 224 4.35 13.16 -2.88
CA ALA A 224 4.06 14.01 -4.03
C ALA A 224 5.11 15.12 -4.28
N GLN A 225 6.19 15.15 -3.50
CA GLN A 225 7.21 16.19 -3.63
C GLN A 225 7.86 16.18 -5.03
N HIS A 226 8.04 15.00 -5.63
CA HIS A 226 8.55 14.86 -7.00
C HIS A 226 7.61 15.43 -8.07
N LEU A 227 6.29 15.59 -7.77
CA LEU A 227 5.33 16.19 -8.70
C LEU A 227 5.38 17.72 -8.68
N GLU A 228 5.94 18.32 -7.64
CA GLU A 228 5.84 19.78 -7.38
C GLU A 228 6.37 20.62 -8.53
N ASN A 229 7.46 20.17 -9.12
CA ASN A 229 8.11 20.85 -10.24
C ASN A 229 7.63 20.40 -11.62
N HIS A 230 6.68 19.45 -11.70
CA HIS A 230 6.14 19.01 -12.97
C HIS A 230 5.20 20.07 -13.55
N PRO A 231 5.39 20.57 -14.78
CA PRO A 231 4.63 21.70 -15.33
C PRO A 231 3.11 21.52 -15.26
N THR A 232 2.61 20.33 -15.56
CA THR A 232 1.18 20.00 -15.50
C THR A 232 0.63 20.13 -14.10
N PHE A 233 1.34 19.58 -13.10
CA PHE A 233 0.91 19.65 -11.71
C PHE A 233 0.99 21.08 -11.16
N ALA A 234 2.09 21.79 -11.45
CA ALA A 234 2.27 23.18 -11.06
C ALA A 234 1.16 24.09 -11.61
N THR A 235 0.80 23.90 -12.90
CA THR A 235 -0.30 24.63 -13.51
C THR A 235 -1.64 24.31 -12.85
N MET A 236 -1.95 23.04 -12.64
CA MET A 236 -3.16 22.60 -11.93
C MET A 236 -3.21 23.22 -10.53
N ARG A 237 -2.13 23.07 -9.75
CA ARG A 237 -2.01 23.60 -8.38
C ARG A 237 -2.33 25.10 -8.31
N SER A 238 -1.83 25.89 -9.27
CA SER A 238 -2.04 27.34 -9.29
C SER A 238 -3.51 27.77 -9.43
N THR A 239 -4.38 26.87 -9.93
CA THR A 239 -5.80 27.11 -10.09
C THR A 239 -6.64 26.78 -8.85
N LEU A 240 -6.12 25.95 -7.94
CA LEU A 240 -6.85 25.43 -6.80
C LEU A 240 -7.12 26.48 -5.72
N HIS A 241 -8.32 26.46 -5.13
CA HIS A 241 -8.68 27.27 -3.98
C HIS A 241 -7.90 26.86 -2.73
N LEU A 242 -7.71 25.55 -2.51
CA LEU A 242 -6.88 25.04 -1.42
C LEU A 242 -5.47 25.61 -1.45
N ALA A 243 -4.84 25.70 -2.63
CA ALA A 243 -3.52 26.27 -2.78
C ALA A 243 -3.49 27.79 -2.53
N LYS A 244 -4.51 28.51 -3.04
CA LYS A 244 -4.65 29.98 -2.84
C LYS A 244 -4.94 30.36 -1.40
N ALA A 245 -5.61 29.48 -0.65
CA ALA A 245 -5.92 29.65 0.77
C ALA A 245 -4.81 29.15 1.72
N ASP A 246 -3.66 28.71 1.19
CA ASP A 246 -2.55 28.14 1.95
C ASP A 246 -2.93 26.89 2.76
N LYS A 247 -3.90 26.11 2.24
CA LYS A 247 -4.37 24.87 2.86
C LYS A 247 -3.80 23.60 2.23
N LEU A 248 -3.12 23.69 1.08
CA LEU A 248 -2.50 22.56 0.38
C LEU A 248 -1.04 22.41 0.77
N HIS A 249 -0.72 21.29 1.43
CA HIS A 249 0.61 20.94 1.85
C HIS A 249 1.09 19.70 1.09
N ILE A 250 2.27 19.77 0.47
CA ILE A 250 2.88 18.69 -0.29
C ILE A 250 4.02 18.08 0.54
N HIS A 251 4.02 16.78 0.65
CA HIS A 251 4.99 16.05 1.46
C HIS A 251 5.70 14.97 0.68
N ASP A 252 6.88 14.65 1.13
CA ASP A 252 7.56 13.41 0.80
C ASP A 252 6.89 12.22 1.48
N ARG A 253 7.46 11.03 1.32
CA ARG A 253 6.94 9.82 1.94
C ARG A 253 7.00 9.90 3.46
N GLN A 254 5.89 9.55 4.12
CA GLN A 254 5.72 9.58 5.57
C GLN A 254 5.14 8.26 6.08
N TYR A 255 5.47 7.88 7.32
CA TYR A 255 4.80 6.81 8.03
C TYR A 255 3.38 7.24 8.42
N PHE A 256 2.42 6.33 8.24
CA PHE A 256 1.00 6.64 8.47
C PHE A 256 0.73 7.07 9.90
N ALA A 257 1.07 6.23 10.90
CA ALA A 257 0.67 6.46 12.29
C ALA A 257 1.21 7.76 12.88
N PRO A 258 2.52 8.08 12.81
CA PRO A 258 3.01 9.34 13.34
C PRO A 258 2.53 10.56 12.55
N PHE A 259 2.37 10.45 11.23
CA PHE A 259 1.85 11.55 10.43
C PHE A 259 0.39 11.86 10.77
N ALA A 260 -0.45 10.83 10.86
CA ALA A 260 -1.86 10.97 11.20
C ALA A 260 -2.05 11.54 12.62
N ALA A 261 -1.25 11.09 13.59
CA ALA A 261 -1.30 11.58 14.97
C ALA A 261 -1.11 13.10 15.09
N ILE A 262 -0.36 13.72 14.17
CA ILE A 262 -0.04 15.15 14.19
C ILE A 262 -0.92 15.95 13.22
N ASN A 263 -1.03 15.47 11.98
CA ASN A 263 -1.43 16.31 10.84
C ASN A 263 -2.80 15.95 10.26
N ALA A 264 -3.35 14.77 10.53
CA ALA A 264 -4.58 14.34 9.87
C ALA A 264 -5.63 13.83 10.85
N ASN A 265 -6.89 14.10 10.55
CA ASN A 265 -8.05 13.53 11.24
C ASN A 265 -9.04 12.87 10.26
N LEU A 266 -8.71 12.83 8.96
CA LEU A 266 -9.48 12.21 7.90
C LEU A 266 -8.56 11.77 6.75
N VAL A 267 -8.83 10.61 6.16
CA VAL A 267 -8.09 10.08 5.02
C VAL A 267 -9.00 10.01 3.80
N VAL A 268 -8.52 10.52 2.66
CA VAL A 268 -9.17 10.34 1.36
C VAL A 268 -8.23 9.54 0.47
N SER A 269 -8.72 8.45 -0.09
CA SER A 269 -7.97 7.55 -0.95
C SER A 269 -8.68 7.30 -2.27
N HIS A 270 -7.90 7.07 -3.32
CA HIS A 270 -8.41 6.73 -4.64
C HIS A 270 -7.51 5.70 -5.33
N GLN A 271 -8.15 4.81 -6.07
CA GLN A 271 -7.46 3.79 -6.85
C GLN A 271 -8.17 3.52 -8.18
N ILE A 272 -7.42 3.04 -9.16
CA ILE A 272 -7.94 2.55 -10.45
C ILE A 272 -7.51 1.09 -10.59
N ASN A 273 -8.48 0.16 -10.61
CA ASN A 273 -8.23 -1.29 -10.74
C ASN A 273 -7.16 -1.84 -9.77
N CYS A 274 -7.06 -1.27 -8.56
CA CYS A 274 -6.14 -1.72 -7.52
C CYS A 274 -6.77 -1.57 -6.12
N PRO A 275 -7.93 -2.20 -5.84
CA PRO A 275 -8.79 -1.92 -4.70
C PRO A 275 -8.22 -2.34 -3.34
N GLN A 276 -7.22 -3.23 -3.27
CA GLN A 276 -6.62 -3.64 -2.01
C GLN A 276 -5.49 -2.70 -1.60
N ASN A 277 -5.56 -2.20 -0.35
CA ASN A 277 -4.58 -1.27 0.20
C ASN A 277 -4.44 -1.46 1.71
N TYR A 278 -3.24 -1.68 2.20
CA TYR A 278 -2.95 -1.79 3.64
C TYR A 278 -3.32 -0.54 4.42
N LEU A 279 -3.16 0.64 3.81
CA LEU A 279 -3.60 1.91 4.40
C LEU A 279 -5.05 1.87 4.89
N TYR A 280 -5.93 1.12 4.22
CA TYR A 280 -7.34 1.04 4.63
C TYR A 280 -7.47 0.38 6.00
N PHE A 281 -6.79 -0.75 6.20
CA PHE A 281 -6.79 -1.43 7.51
C PHE A 281 -6.14 -0.57 8.58
N ASP A 282 -5.02 0.06 8.28
CA ASP A 282 -4.32 0.94 9.21
C ASP A 282 -5.20 2.14 9.63
N THR A 283 -5.90 2.74 8.66
CA THR A 283 -6.82 3.87 8.87
C THR A 283 -8.02 3.46 9.73
N LEU A 284 -8.64 2.32 9.38
CA LEU A 284 -9.79 1.78 10.11
C LEU A 284 -9.41 1.36 11.53
N SER A 285 -8.25 0.72 11.72
CA SER A 285 -7.73 0.34 13.03
C SER A 285 -7.52 1.54 13.96
N GLY A 286 -7.09 2.68 13.41
CA GLY A 286 -7.01 3.95 14.13
C GLY A 286 -8.35 4.63 14.37
N GLY A 287 -9.44 4.11 13.79
CA GLY A 287 -10.76 4.73 13.85
C GLY A 287 -10.86 6.05 13.07
N TYR A 288 -9.92 6.34 12.17
CA TYR A 288 -9.98 7.53 11.31
C TYR A 288 -11.04 7.36 10.22
N PRO A 289 -11.84 8.40 9.90
CA PRO A 289 -12.74 8.35 8.76
C PRO A 289 -11.94 8.16 7.46
N LEU A 290 -12.29 7.11 6.71
CA LEU A 290 -11.70 6.77 5.43
C LEU A 290 -12.72 6.99 4.31
N VAL A 291 -12.48 7.98 3.46
CA VAL A 291 -13.24 8.20 2.22
C VAL A 291 -12.49 7.52 1.07
N HIS A 292 -13.14 6.60 0.35
CA HIS A 292 -12.44 5.77 -0.64
C HIS A 292 -13.37 5.25 -1.75
N ASN A 293 -12.77 4.80 -2.87
CA ASN A 293 -13.50 4.22 -3.99
C ASN A 293 -13.25 2.70 -4.18
N SER A 294 -12.78 2.00 -3.16
CA SER A 294 -12.56 0.57 -3.29
C SER A 294 -13.85 -0.23 -3.17
N GLU A 295 -14.25 -0.90 -4.22
CA GLU A 295 -15.43 -1.80 -4.25
C GLU A 295 -15.29 -2.99 -3.29
N MET A 296 -14.05 -3.47 -3.06
CA MET A 296 -13.78 -4.59 -2.16
C MET A 296 -13.98 -4.22 -0.67
N PHE A 297 -14.09 -2.93 -0.36
CA PHE A 297 -14.25 -2.38 0.98
C PHE A 297 -15.50 -1.47 1.07
N ALA A 298 -16.46 -1.63 0.14
CA ALA A 298 -17.64 -0.75 0.06
C ALA A 298 -18.54 -0.82 1.29
N ASP A 299 -18.40 -1.84 2.12
CA ASP A 299 -19.12 -2.07 3.37
C ASP A 299 -18.49 -1.37 4.58
N VAL A 300 -17.28 -0.82 4.46
CA VAL A 300 -16.59 -0.07 5.53
C VAL A 300 -16.20 1.33 5.07
N GLY A 301 -15.93 2.22 6.01
CA GLY A 301 -15.56 3.60 5.68
C GLY A 301 -16.71 4.39 5.01
N TYR A 302 -16.32 5.33 4.18
CA TYR A 302 -17.19 6.23 3.40
C TYR A 302 -16.92 6.00 1.92
N TYR A 303 -17.61 5.03 1.34
CA TYR A 303 -17.41 4.59 -0.04
C TYR A 303 -18.04 5.55 -1.06
N TYR A 304 -17.30 5.87 -2.14
CA TYR A 304 -17.83 6.52 -3.35
C TYR A 304 -17.46 5.70 -4.60
N PRO A 305 -18.31 5.65 -5.62
CA PRO A 305 -18.08 4.82 -6.79
C PRO A 305 -17.05 5.44 -7.75
N GLU A 306 -16.28 4.60 -8.42
CA GLU A 306 -15.39 4.96 -9.53
C GLU A 306 -14.51 6.19 -9.24
N SER A 307 -14.53 7.19 -10.14
CA SER A 307 -13.87 8.49 -9.97
C SER A 307 -14.90 9.63 -9.84
N ASP A 308 -16.06 9.35 -9.27
CA ASP A 308 -17.13 10.34 -9.09
C ASP A 308 -16.77 11.34 -7.98
N ILE A 309 -16.28 12.50 -8.41
CA ILE A 309 -15.87 13.57 -7.50
C ILE A 309 -17.05 14.06 -6.65
N GLN A 310 -18.27 14.16 -7.22
CA GLN A 310 -19.42 14.68 -6.48
C GLN A 310 -19.87 13.68 -5.40
N ALA A 311 -19.89 12.39 -5.72
CA ALA A 311 -20.11 11.34 -4.73
C ALA A 311 -19.02 11.35 -3.65
N GLY A 312 -17.74 11.54 -4.04
CA GLY A 312 -16.63 11.69 -3.10
C GLY A 312 -16.82 12.88 -2.15
N VAL A 313 -17.23 14.04 -2.65
CA VAL A 313 -17.57 15.21 -1.84
C VAL A 313 -18.72 14.92 -0.88
N ALA A 314 -19.77 14.25 -1.35
CA ALA A 314 -20.89 13.87 -0.49
C ALA A 314 -20.46 12.96 0.66
N GLN A 315 -19.59 11.97 0.39
CA GLN A 315 -19.03 11.08 1.43
C GLN A 315 -18.07 11.81 2.37
N LEU A 316 -17.28 12.76 1.86
CA LEU A 316 -16.42 13.60 2.69
C LEU A 316 -17.25 14.45 3.67
N HIS A 317 -18.30 15.10 3.19
CA HIS A 317 -19.22 15.87 4.06
C HIS A 317 -19.90 14.97 5.08
N ARG A 318 -20.37 13.79 4.64
CA ARG A 318 -20.97 12.81 5.56
C ARG A 318 -19.97 12.40 6.65
N ALA A 319 -18.71 12.09 6.30
CA ALA A 319 -17.67 11.78 7.27
C ALA A 319 -17.50 12.90 8.31
N ILE A 320 -17.44 14.17 7.87
CA ILE A 320 -17.31 15.32 8.76
C ILE A 320 -18.53 15.48 9.68
N GLU A 321 -19.74 15.18 9.20
CA GLU A 321 -20.98 15.43 9.93
C GLU A 321 -21.36 14.32 10.91
N VAL A 322 -21.09 13.04 10.56
CA VAL A 322 -21.66 11.92 11.32
C VAL A 322 -20.61 11.01 11.95
N HIS A 323 -19.33 11.16 11.66
CA HIS A 323 -18.33 10.20 12.14
C HIS A 323 -18.29 10.10 13.68
N ASP A 324 -18.35 11.21 14.37
CA ASP A 324 -18.40 11.26 15.84
C ASP A 324 -19.66 10.61 16.42
N LEU A 325 -20.78 10.66 15.68
CA LEU A 325 -22.06 10.10 16.12
C LEU A 325 -22.10 8.57 15.99
N ASP A 326 -21.38 8.03 15.01
CA ASP A 326 -21.40 6.62 14.62
C ASP A 326 -20.06 5.90 14.92
N LEU A 327 -19.17 6.50 15.71
CA LEU A 327 -17.79 6.01 15.89
C LEU A 327 -17.71 4.58 16.42
N ASP A 328 -18.56 4.21 17.38
CA ASP A 328 -18.58 2.85 17.94
C ASP A 328 -19.00 1.83 16.88
N PHE A 329 -20.01 2.16 16.09
CA PHE A 329 -20.45 1.32 14.97
C PHE A 329 -19.40 1.26 13.86
N TYR A 330 -18.73 2.38 13.55
CA TYR A 330 -17.65 2.45 12.60
C TYR A 330 -16.46 1.54 12.97
N LYS A 331 -16.08 1.51 14.26
CA LYS A 331 -15.01 0.66 14.77
C LYS A 331 -15.39 -0.83 14.88
N TRP A 332 -16.69 -1.11 14.98
CA TRP A 332 -17.17 -2.50 15.06
C TRP A 332 -17.21 -3.21 13.71
N ARG A 333 -17.31 -2.50 12.59
CA ARG A 333 -17.31 -3.05 11.23
C ARG A 333 -15.93 -3.50 10.78
#